data_dbc2b044ed941658f8e0cc7e16140b22
#
_entry.id   dbc2b044ed941658f8e0cc7e16140b22
#
_cell.length_a   1.000
_cell.length_b   1.000
_cell.length_c   1.000
_cell.angle_alpha   90.00
_cell.angle_beta   90.00
_cell.angle_gamma   90.00
#
_symmetry.space_group_name_H-M   'P 1'
#
loop_
_entity.id
_entity.type
_entity.pdbx_description
1 polymer ?
#
loop_
_entity_poly.entity_id
_entity_poly.type
_entity_poly.pdbx_seq_one_letter_code
_entity_poly.pdbx_strand_id
1 'polypeptide(L)'
;VDYCQKKKSDALILRQTIVTDSLADFWRGFCRNLREWPELEKEMSALGFPADPQARQLMMELLTDALAGKSHDIFYIIDDLHFLPNPAFTSLILFLSDHLPERTHIILLSRNVIFERAAQMKLGPRLWELNVDDLRLGEADIREYARRSGQFLNIQDVKMLASSTEGWFSMVYLKLRSYAQTGKWPENTANIYPLIDEVLFRPLEARQREFLVRLSVPDDFTLEEAEFLWPEDDTAALLSQLTEQNAFITCTD
;
A
#
# COMPACT_ATOMS: atom_id res chain seq x y z
N VAL A 1 0.94 -7.10 2.89
CA VAL A 1 2.14 -7.47 3.64
C VAL A 1 1.77 -8.47 4.72
N ASP A 2 0.98 -8.13 5.73
CA ASP A 2 0.61 -9.01 6.87
C ASP A 2 0.04 -10.37 6.46
N TYR A 3 -0.76 -10.43 5.40
CA TYR A 3 -1.31 -11.68 4.91
C TYR A 3 -0.23 -12.59 4.34
N CYS A 4 0.68 -12.06 3.53
CA CYS A 4 1.79 -12.81 2.97
C CYS A 4 2.72 -13.32 4.08
N GLN A 5 3.06 -12.48 5.05
CA GLN A 5 3.89 -12.85 6.20
C GLN A 5 3.24 -13.94 7.06
N LYS A 6 1.92 -13.92 7.26
CA LYS A 6 1.21 -14.94 8.05
C LYS A 6 1.02 -16.27 7.33
N LYS A 7 0.85 -16.25 6.02
CA LYS A 7 0.56 -17.45 5.20
C LYS A 7 1.80 -18.08 4.58
N LYS A 8 2.82 -17.26 4.30
CA LYS A 8 4.10 -17.67 3.70
C LYS A 8 5.23 -17.06 4.54
N SER A 9 5.48 -17.62 5.71
CA SER A 9 6.42 -17.09 6.72
C SER A 9 7.86 -16.95 6.22
N ASP A 10 8.21 -17.63 5.13
CA ASP A 10 9.51 -17.62 4.48
C ASP A 10 9.55 -16.77 3.20
N ALA A 11 8.45 -16.11 2.82
CA ALA A 11 8.41 -15.25 1.64
C ALA A 11 9.21 -13.96 1.87
N LEU A 12 10.00 -13.56 0.87
CA LEU A 12 10.64 -12.26 0.85
C LEU A 12 9.67 -11.23 0.30
N ILE A 13 9.47 -10.14 1.03
CA ILE A 13 8.59 -9.04 0.63
C ILE A 13 9.42 -7.79 0.46
N LEU A 14 9.51 -7.30 -0.77
CA LEU A 14 10.12 -6.05 -1.14
C LEU A 14 9.00 -5.04 -1.40
N ARG A 15 9.07 -3.85 -0.82
CA ARG A 15 8.06 -2.81 -1.00
C ARG A 15 8.69 -1.50 -1.43
N GLN A 16 8.02 -0.82 -2.35
CA GLN A 16 8.37 0.52 -2.80
C GLN A 16 7.11 1.35 -2.99
N THR A 17 7.09 2.56 -2.45
CA THR A 17 6.05 3.56 -2.72
C THR A 17 6.60 4.59 -3.71
N ILE A 18 5.82 4.90 -4.72
CA ILE A 18 6.17 5.90 -5.74
C ILE A 18 5.67 7.27 -5.27
N VAL A 19 6.57 8.23 -5.20
CA VAL A 19 6.26 9.61 -4.73
C VAL A 19 6.59 10.67 -5.78
N THR A 20 7.24 10.29 -6.89
CA THR A 20 7.61 11.19 -7.99
C THR A 20 7.39 10.52 -9.34
N ASP A 21 7.37 11.30 -10.42
CA ASP A 21 7.31 10.83 -11.81
C ASP A 21 8.68 10.45 -12.40
N SER A 22 9.70 10.40 -11.56
CA SER A 22 11.10 10.17 -11.94
C SER A 22 11.45 8.69 -12.04
N LEU A 23 11.82 8.21 -13.23
CA LEU A 23 12.39 6.87 -13.41
C LEU A 23 13.69 6.66 -12.63
N ALA A 24 14.48 7.71 -12.43
CA ALA A 24 15.72 7.63 -11.66
C ALA A 24 15.44 7.40 -10.17
N ASP A 25 14.40 8.04 -9.64
CA ASP A 25 13.98 7.84 -8.24
C ASP A 25 13.36 6.46 -8.04
N PHE A 26 12.53 6.02 -8.98
CA PHE A 26 12.03 4.65 -9.01
C PHE A 26 13.19 3.65 -8.97
N TRP A 27 14.19 3.81 -9.87
CA TRP A 27 15.32 2.89 -9.95
C TRP A 27 16.17 2.87 -8.68
N ARG A 28 16.36 4.04 -8.09
CA ARG A 28 17.08 4.17 -6.80
C ARG A 28 16.33 3.44 -5.68
N GLY A 29 15.02 3.56 -5.66
CA GLY A 29 14.15 2.82 -4.72
C GLY A 29 14.22 1.32 -4.94
N PHE A 30 14.20 0.85 -6.20
CA PHE A 30 14.38 -0.55 -6.55
C PHE A 30 15.73 -1.09 -6.05
N CYS A 31 16.83 -0.42 -6.35
CA CYS A 31 18.17 -0.82 -5.89
C CYS A 31 18.24 -0.90 -4.36
N ARG A 32 17.62 0.06 -3.65
CA ARG A 32 17.58 0.07 -2.19
C ARG A 32 16.87 -1.15 -1.59
N ASN A 33 15.88 -1.71 -2.27
CA ASN A 33 15.25 -2.96 -1.88
C ASN A 33 16.18 -4.18 -2.01
N LEU A 34 17.28 -4.08 -2.74
CA LEU A 34 18.28 -5.12 -2.93
C LEU A 34 19.39 -5.11 -1.87
N ARG A 35 19.26 -4.31 -0.81
CA ARG A 35 20.28 -4.13 0.24
C ARG A 35 20.74 -5.43 0.92
N GLU A 36 19.90 -6.47 0.90
CA GLU A 36 20.29 -7.81 1.41
C GLU A 36 21.26 -8.54 0.48
N TRP A 37 21.47 -8.03 -0.74
CA TRP A 37 22.43 -8.52 -1.75
C TRP A 37 23.37 -7.37 -2.18
N PRO A 38 24.39 -7.02 -1.37
CA PRO A 38 25.18 -5.81 -1.59
C PRO A 38 25.87 -5.73 -2.96
N GLU A 39 26.34 -6.89 -3.49
CA GLU A 39 26.96 -6.91 -4.83
C GLU A 39 25.92 -6.66 -5.93
N LEU A 40 24.74 -7.27 -5.82
CA LEU A 40 23.62 -7.03 -6.74
C LEU A 40 23.17 -5.56 -6.69
N GLU A 41 22.98 -5.01 -5.49
CA GLU A 41 22.61 -3.60 -5.31
C GLU A 41 23.61 -2.67 -6.01
N LYS A 42 24.91 -2.92 -5.83
CA LYS A 42 25.98 -2.13 -6.44
C LYS A 42 25.95 -2.22 -7.96
N GLU A 43 25.82 -3.42 -8.52
CA GLU A 43 25.77 -3.63 -9.97
C GLU A 43 24.51 -3.02 -10.60
N MET A 44 23.36 -3.20 -9.97
CA MET A 44 22.09 -2.59 -10.39
C MET A 44 22.13 -1.06 -10.30
N SER A 45 22.75 -0.51 -9.26
CA SER A 45 22.93 0.94 -9.12
C SER A 45 23.83 1.51 -10.21
N ALA A 46 24.89 0.78 -10.57
CA ALA A 46 25.81 1.17 -11.64
C ALA A 46 25.15 1.08 -13.04
N LEU A 47 24.27 0.09 -13.24
CA LEU A 47 23.53 -0.08 -14.49
C LEU A 47 22.58 1.08 -14.76
N GLY A 48 21.96 1.66 -13.73
CA GLY A 48 20.88 2.62 -13.87
C GLY A 48 19.59 2.01 -14.41
N PHE A 49 18.56 2.85 -14.65
CA PHE A 49 17.29 2.35 -15.19
C PHE A 49 17.49 1.69 -16.56
N PRO A 50 17.08 0.41 -16.75
CA PRO A 50 17.35 -0.36 -17.96
C PRO A 50 16.40 0.02 -19.12
N ALA A 51 16.70 1.14 -19.77
CA ALA A 51 15.85 1.67 -20.83
C ALA A 51 15.94 0.87 -22.15
N ASP A 52 17.12 0.34 -22.46
CA ASP A 52 17.38 -0.39 -23.69
C ASP A 52 17.41 -1.92 -23.51
N PRO A 53 17.33 -2.71 -24.61
CA PRO A 53 17.31 -4.16 -24.52
C PRO A 53 18.55 -4.79 -23.90
N GLN A 54 19.74 -4.20 -24.13
CA GLN A 54 21.00 -4.76 -23.58
C GLN A 54 21.07 -4.56 -22.07
N ALA A 55 20.70 -3.38 -21.58
CA ALA A 55 20.60 -3.11 -20.15
C ALA A 55 19.59 -4.02 -19.46
N ARG A 56 18.43 -4.31 -20.11
CA ARG A 56 17.43 -5.25 -19.60
C ARG A 56 17.95 -6.67 -19.52
N GLN A 57 18.69 -7.11 -20.55
CA GLN A 57 19.30 -8.43 -20.57
C GLN A 57 20.29 -8.59 -19.41
N LEU A 58 21.18 -7.63 -19.24
CA LEU A 58 22.15 -7.63 -18.13
C LEU A 58 21.46 -7.61 -16.76
N MET A 59 20.42 -6.78 -16.59
CA MET A 59 19.61 -6.77 -15.37
C MET A 59 19.05 -8.15 -15.06
N MET A 60 18.53 -8.88 -16.08
CA MET A 60 17.96 -10.21 -15.88
C MET A 60 19.01 -11.25 -15.54
N GLU A 61 20.18 -11.20 -16.13
CA GLU A 61 21.32 -12.07 -15.78
C GLU A 61 21.67 -11.89 -14.31
N LEU A 62 21.87 -10.65 -13.87
CA LEU A 62 22.19 -10.31 -12.48
C LEU A 62 21.09 -10.78 -11.50
N LEU A 63 19.81 -10.56 -11.83
CA LEU A 63 18.70 -11.02 -11.00
C LEU A 63 18.60 -12.53 -10.95
N THR A 64 18.77 -13.20 -12.08
CA THR A 64 18.69 -14.65 -12.16
C THR A 64 19.78 -15.31 -11.33
N ASP A 65 21.01 -14.81 -11.42
CA ASP A 65 22.15 -15.31 -10.65
C ASP A 65 21.95 -15.10 -9.15
N ALA A 66 21.48 -13.92 -8.75
CA ALA A 66 21.23 -13.59 -7.33
C ALA A 66 20.07 -14.40 -6.73
N LEU A 67 19.07 -14.72 -7.53
CA LEU A 67 17.89 -15.50 -7.12
C LEU A 67 18.07 -17.00 -7.30
N ALA A 68 19.14 -17.45 -7.95
CA ALA A 68 19.44 -18.86 -8.16
C ALA A 68 19.49 -19.61 -6.82
N GLY A 69 18.78 -20.74 -6.75
CA GLY A 69 18.74 -21.59 -5.55
C GLY A 69 17.86 -21.06 -4.41
N LYS A 70 17.16 -19.95 -4.56
CA LYS A 70 16.17 -19.50 -3.57
C LYS A 70 14.91 -20.36 -3.70
N SER A 71 14.46 -20.90 -2.56
CA SER A 71 13.28 -21.78 -2.49
C SER A 71 12.01 -21.08 -2.05
N HIS A 72 12.10 -19.81 -1.60
CA HIS A 72 10.98 -19.02 -1.12
C HIS A 72 10.37 -18.15 -2.23
N ASP A 73 9.11 -17.76 -2.04
CA ASP A 73 8.44 -16.82 -2.92
C ASP A 73 8.95 -15.40 -2.68
N ILE A 74 9.06 -14.62 -3.75
CA ILE A 74 9.46 -13.20 -3.70
C ILE A 74 8.28 -12.36 -4.18
N PHE A 75 7.86 -11.40 -3.37
CA PHE A 75 6.83 -10.43 -3.72
C PHE A 75 7.45 -9.05 -3.79
N TYR A 76 7.43 -8.43 -4.97
CA TYR A 76 7.78 -7.03 -5.13
C TYR A 76 6.52 -6.20 -5.27
N ILE A 77 6.23 -5.37 -4.27
CA ILE A 77 5.03 -4.54 -4.18
C ILE A 77 5.41 -3.12 -4.53
N ILE A 78 4.79 -2.56 -5.57
CA ILE A 78 4.97 -1.17 -6.01
C ILE A 78 3.65 -0.44 -5.77
N ASP A 79 3.67 0.49 -4.82
CA ASP A 79 2.51 1.25 -4.39
C ASP A 79 2.48 2.65 -5.02
N ASP A 80 1.27 3.22 -5.14
CA ASP A 80 1.03 4.56 -5.71
C ASP A 80 1.60 4.77 -7.12
N LEU A 81 1.59 3.74 -7.94
CA LEU A 81 2.17 3.75 -9.27
C LEU A 81 1.55 4.81 -10.21
N HIS A 82 0.40 5.35 -9.87
CA HIS A 82 -0.23 6.44 -10.62
C HIS A 82 0.61 7.74 -10.67
N PHE A 83 1.60 7.90 -9.76
CA PHE A 83 2.57 9.00 -9.82
C PHE A 83 3.67 8.80 -10.88
N LEU A 84 3.83 7.59 -11.44
CA LEU A 84 4.83 7.29 -12.46
C LEU A 84 4.17 6.84 -13.78
N PRO A 85 3.41 7.70 -14.49
CA PRO A 85 2.78 7.36 -15.76
C PRO A 85 3.80 7.38 -16.91
N ASN A 86 4.76 6.44 -16.89
CA ASN A 86 5.88 6.44 -17.82
C ASN A 86 5.90 5.17 -18.70
N PRO A 87 5.85 5.30 -20.05
CA PRO A 87 5.85 4.15 -20.94
C PRO A 87 7.09 3.26 -20.82
N ALA A 88 8.26 3.82 -20.45
CA ALA A 88 9.47 3.03 -20.25
C ALA A 88 9.33 2.12 -19.02
N PHE A 89 8.68 2.58 -17.95
CA PHE A 89 8.34 1.75 -16.80
C PHE A 89 7.41 0.61 -17.21
N THR A 90 6.29 0.91 -17.89
CA THR A 90 5.35 -0.11 -18.37
C THR A 90 6.05 -1.15 -19.25
N SER A 91 6.93 -0.69 -20.15
CA SER A 91 7.73 -1.57 -20.99
C SER A 91 8.70 -2.46 -20.19
N LEU A 92 9.27 -1.95 -19.09
CA LEU A 92 10.10 -2.74 -18.18
C LEU A 92 9.28 -3.83 -17.47
N ILE A 93 8.10 -3.50 -16.95
CA ILE A 93 7.23 -4.48 -16.29
C ILE A 93 6.80 -5.59 -17.27
N LEU A 94 6.44 -5.23 -18.50
CA LEU A 94 6.14 -6.21 -19.54
C LEU A 94 7.32 -7.14 -19.83
N PHE A 95 8.52 -6.59 -19.91
CA PHE A 95 9.74 -7.38 -20.08
C PHE A 95 9.98 -8.30 -18.89
N LEU A 96 9.89 -7.79 -17.66
CA LEU A 96 10.04 -8.58 -16.44
C LEU A 96 9.04 -9.74 -16.39
N SER A 97 7.79 -9.51 -16.76
CA SER A 97 6.75 -10.55 -16.76
C SER A 97 7.06 -11.75 -17.65
N ASP A 98 7.89 -11.55 -18.68
CA ASP A 98 8.32 -12.61 -19.60
C ASP A 98 9.55 -13.38 -19.11
N HIS A 99 10.34 -12.81 -18.20
CA HIS A 99 11.69 -13.29 -17.89
C HIS A 99 11.93 -13.59 -16.40
N LEU A 100 11.08 -13.09 -15.49
CA LEU A 100 11.26 -13.35 -14.07
C LEU A 100 11.18 -14.85 -13.74
N PRO A 101 12.02 -15.31 -12.79
CA PRO A 101 11.97 -16.68 -12.30
C PRO A 101 10.60 -17.04 -11.75
N GLU A 102 10.26 -18.33 -11.81
CA GLU A 102 9.10 -18.87 -11.09
C GLU A 102 9.17 -18.45 -9.61
N ARG A 103 8.02 -18.23 -8.97
CA ARG A 103 7.91 -17.78 -7.58
C ARG A 103 8.27 -16.30 -7.33
N THR A 104 8.51 -15.52 -8.39
CA THR A 104 8.65 -14.06 -8.27
C THR A 104 7.37 -13.39 -8.76
N HIS A 105 6.79 -12.58 -7.89
CA HIS A 105 5.50 -11.92 -8.10
C HIS A 105 5.66 -10.41 -8.01
N ILE A 106 5.12 -9.69 -9.00
CA ILE A 106 5.06 -8.23 -8.97
C ILE A 106 3.62 -7.85 -8.66
N ILE A 107 3.42 -7.04 -7.62
CA ILE A 107 2.12 -6.49 -7.24
C ILE A 107 2.16 -4.99 -7.49
N LEU A 108 1.32 -4.51 -8.38
CA LEU A 108 1.22 -3.10 -8.76
C LEU A 108 -0.06 -2.51 -8.18
N LEU A 109 0.05 -1.45 -7.39
CA LEU A 109 -1.08 -0.73 -6.82
C LEU A 109 -1.16 0.66 -7.47
N SER A 110 -2.31 0.98 -8.04
CA SER A 110 -2.52 2.23 -8.76
C SER A 110 -3.97 2.67 -8.69
N ARG A 111 -4.20 3.98 -8.72
CA ARG A 111 -5.55 4.57 -8.88
C ARG A 111 -6.01 4.56 -10.33
N ASN A 112 -5.07 4.46 -11.27
CA ASN A 112 -5.32 4.47 -12.70
C ASN A 112 -5.04 3.11 -13.32
N VAL A 113 -5.63 2.83 -14.48
CA VAL A 113 -5.30 1.67 -15.30
C VAL A 113 -3.82 1.74 -15.70
N ILE A 114 -3.07 0.70 -15.39
CA ILE A 114 -1.62 0.63 -15.65
C ILE A 114 -1.35 0.14 -17.07
N PHE A 115 -2.09 -0.87 -17.50
CA PHE A 115 -1.88 -1.52 -18.78
C PHE A 115 -3.03 -1.25 -19.74
N GLU A 116 -2.70 -0.74 -20.91
CA GLU A 116 -3.64 -0.68 -22.01
C GLU A 116 -4.04 -2.09 -22.48
N ARG A 117 -5.17 -2.21 -23.17
CA ARG A 117 -5.74 -3.48 -23.61
C ARG A 117 -4.76 -4.36 -24.38
N ALA A 118 -3.90 -3.77 -25.21
CA ALA A 118 -2.88 -4.51 -25.96
C ALA A 118 -1.83 -5.17 -25.04
N ALA A 119 -1.43 -4.46 -23.99
CA ALA A 119 -0.50 -4.98 -22.97
C ALA A 119 -1.16 -6.06 -22.10
N GLN A 120 -2.43 -5.88 -21.70
CA GLN A 120 -3.21 -6.89 -20.97
C GLN A 120 -3.33 -8.18 -21.79
N MET A 121 -3.63 -8.08 -23.10
CA MET A 121 -3.68 -9.25 -23.98
C MET A 121 -2.33 -9.96 -24.09
N LYS A 122 -1.23 -9.22 -24.14
CA LYS A 122 0.12 -9.79 -24.17
C LYS A 122 0.48 -10.52 -22.89
N LEU A 123 0.11 -9.97 -21.73
CA LEU A 123 0.32 -10.61 -20.43
C LEU A 123 -0.53 -11.86 -20.26
N GLY A 124 -1.77 -11.85 -20.76
CA GLY A 124 -2.68 -12.99 -20.72
C GLY A 124 -2.87 -13.55 -19.30
N PRO A 125 -2.73 -14.86 -19.08
CA PRO A 125 -2.98 -15.50 -17.79
C PRO A 125 -1.94 -15.16 -16.69
N ARG A 126 -0.89 -14.43 -17.03
CA ARG A 126 0.12 -13.96 -16.07
C ARG A 126 -0.29 -12.67 -15.36
N LEU A 127 -1.31 -11.97 -15.90
CA LEU A 127 -1.88 -10.79 -15.28
C LEU A 127 -3.16 -11.18 -14.54
N TRP A 128 -3.18 -10.90 -13.26
CA TRP A 128 -4.41 -10.90 -12.48
C TRP A 128 -4.70 -9.45 -12.10
N GLU A 129 -5.79 -8.93 -12.64
CA GLU A 129 -6.24 -7.56 -12.39
C GLU A 129 -7.40 -7.59 -11.41
N LEU A 130 -7.29 -6.80 -10.35
CA LEU A 130 -8.36 -6.52 -9.40
C LEU A 130 -8.79 -5.07 -9.60
N ASN A 131 -10.05 -4.89 -9.90
CA ASN A 131 -10.67 -3.58 -10.06
C ASN A 131 -11.44 -3.16 -8.80
N VAL A 132 -12.04 -1.98 -8.85
CA VAL A 132 -12.81 -1.42 -7.73
C VAL A 132 -13.94 -2.34 -7.28
N ASP A 133 -14.63 -2.99 -8.21
CA ASP A 133 -15.77 -3.85 -7.89
C ASP A 133 -15.32 -5.15 -7.21
N ASP A 134 -14.15 -5.66 -7.54
CA ASP A 134 -13.54 -6.83 -6.89
C ASP A 134 -13.12 -6.53 -5.44
N LEU A 135 -12.88 -5.27 -5.12
CA LEU A 135 -12.48 -4.81 -3.78
C LEU A 135 -13.67 -4.39 -2.90
N ARG A 136 -14.87 -4.31 -3.46
CA ARG A 136 -16.07 -4.01 -2.68
C ARG A 136 -16.45 -5.19 -1.79
N LEU A 137 -16.78 -4.89 -0.55
CA LEU A 137 -17.24 -5.89 0.40
C LEU A 137 -18.72 -6.23 0.16
N GLY A 138 -19.00 -7.50 -0.06
CA GLY A 138 -20.37 -8.01 -0.04
C GLY A 138 -20.92 -8.17 1.39
N GLU A 139 -22.22 -8.51 1.50
CA GLU A 139 -22.87 -8.74 2.82
C GLU A 139 -22.14 -9.81 3.64
N ALA A 140 -21.63 -10.87 3.00
CA ALA A 140 -20.88 -11.93 3.67
C ALA A 140 -19.54 -11.42 4.23
N ASP A 141 -18.83 -10.60 3.46
CA ASP A 141 -17.56 -10.04 3.84
C ASP A 141 -17.71 -9.02 4.99
N ILE A 142 -18.74 -8.16 4.92
CA ILE A 142 -19.08 -7.21 5.97
C ILE A 142 -19.38 -7.93 7.28
N ARG A 143 -20.16 -9.01 7.23
CA ARG A 143 -20.50 -9.81 8.41
C ARG A 143 -19.26 -10.45 9.02
N GLU A 144 -18.41 -11.05 8.19
CA GLU A 144 -17.16 -11.67 8.64
C GLU A 144 -16.18 -10.65 9.21
N TYR A 145 -16.07 -9.48 8.56
CA TYR A 145 -15.22 -8.39 9.05
C TYR A 145 -15.70 -7.87 10.41
N ALA A 146 -17.02 -7.61 10.55
CA ALA A 146 -17.61 -7.20 11.83
C ALA A 146 -17.37 -8.24 12.95
N ARG A 147 -17.54 -9.53 12.63
CA ARG A 147 -17.27 -10.63 13.58
C ARG A 147 -15.82 -10.65 14.03
N ARG A 148 -14.86 -10.48 13.13
CA ARG A 148 -13.41 -10.39 13.46
C ARG A 148 -13.09 -9.16 14.29
N SER A 149 -13.84 -8.08 14.12
CA SER A 149 -13.73 -6.85 14.91
C SER A 149 -14.49 -6.92 16.25
N GLY A 150 -15.00 -8.11 16.63
CA GLY A 150 -15.71 -8.32 17.90
C GLY A 150 -17.17 -7.84 17.89
N GLN A 151 -17.74 -7.56 16.72
CA GLN A 151 -19.11 -7.07 16.58
C GLN A 151 -20.01 -8.10 15.92
N PHE A 152 -21.17 -8.36 16.53
CA PHE A 152 -22.16 -9.30 16.02
C PHE A 152 -23.36 -8.52 15.45
N LEU A 153 -23.41 -8.42 14.12
CA LEU A 153 -24.45 -7.70 13.41
C LEU A 153 -25.62 -8.62 13.05
N ASN A 154 -26.83 -8.11 13.15
CA ASN A 154 -28.01 -8.78 12.60
C ASN A 154 -28.05 -8.59 11.07
N ILE A 155 -28.98 -9.32 10.41
CA ILE A 155 -29.11 -9.31 8.95
C ILE A 155 -29.47 -7.91 8.42
N GLN A 156 -30.27 -7.14 9.16
CA GLN A 156 -30.71 -5.81 8.74
C GLN A 156 -29.56 -4.81 8.81
N ASP A 157 -28.74 -4.86 9.86
CA ASP A 157 -27.55 -4.03 9.99
C ASP A 157 -26.53 -4.28 8.87
N VAL A 158 -26.31 -5.56 8.52
CA VAL A 158 -25.41 -5.92 7.41
C VAL A 158 -25.92 -5.37 6.08
N LYS A 159 -27.22 -5.52 5.78
CA LYS A 159 -27.82 -4.97 4.55
C LYS A 159 -27.77 -3.45 4.51
N MET A 160 -28.03 -2.80 5.64
CA MET A 160 -27.94 -1.34 5.76
C MET A 160 -26.51 -0.87 5.53
N LEU A 161 -25.51 -1.54 6.11
CA LEU A 161 -24.10 -1.24 5.86
C LEU A 161 -23.74 -1.44 4.38
N ALA A 162 -24.06 -2.58 3.80
CA ALA A 162 -23.75 -2.86 2.39
C ALA A 162 -24.35 -1.80 1.46
N SER A 163 -25.63 -1.44 1.65
CA SER A 163 -26.29 -0.44 0.81
C SER A 163 -25.78 0.99 1.04
N SER A 164 -25.49 1.37 2.29
CA SER A 164 -25.10 2.74 2.63
C SER A 164 -23.61 3.02 2.46
N THR A 165 -22.79 1.99 2.28
CA THR A 165 -21.34 2.12 2.04
C THR A 165 -20.94 1.69 0.63
N GLU A 166 -21.90 1.11 -0.13
CA GLU A 166 -21.61 0.49 -1.43
C GLU A 166 -20.45 -0.52 -1.37
N GLY A 167 -20.23 -1.12 -0.20
CA GLY A 167 -19.14 -2.06 0.04
C GLY A 167 -17.75 -1.44 0.16
N TRP A 168 -17.62 -0.12 0.21
CA TRP A 168 -16.33 0.53 0.42
C TRP A 168 -15.77 0.23 1.81
N PHE A 169 -14.62 -0.45 1.85
CA PHE A 169 -14.00 -0.90 3.10
C PHE A 169 -13.82 0.21 4.13
N SER A 170 -13.30 1.36 3.71
CA SER A 170 -13.07 2.50 4.61
C SER A 170 -14.37 2.99 5.26
N MET A 171 -15.46 3.03 4.49
CA MET A 171 -16.77 3.43 5.01
C MET A 171 -17.35 2.38 5.96
N VAL A 172 -17.22 1.09 5.61
CA VAL A 172 -17.62 -0.02 6.48
C VAL A 172 -16.86 0.05 7.80
N TYR A 173 -15.53 0.20 7.73
CA TYR A 173 -14.68 0.35 8.90
C TYR A 173 -15.10 1.52 9.81
N LEU A 174 -15.25 2.71 9.23
CA LEU A 174 -15.61 3.91 10.00
C LEU A 174 -17.00 3.80 10.65
N LYS A 175 -17.99 3.27 9.92
CA LYS A 175 -19.34 3.04 10.49
C LYS A 175 -19.33 2.01 11.60
N LEU A 176 -18.60 0.91 11.44
CA LEU A 176 -18.47 -0.11 12.48
C LEU A 176 -17.77 0.45 13.72
N ARG A 177 -16.72 1.25 13.52
CA ARG A 177 -16.00 1.89 14.64
C ARG A 177 -16.87 2.89 15.38
N SER A 178 -17.64 3.72 14.67
CA SER A 178 -18.63 4.61 15.27
C SER A 178 -19.68 3.86 16.07
N TYR A 179 -20.23 2.78 15.50
CA TYR A 179 -21.19 1.94 16.19
C TYR A 179 -20.61 1.29 17.45
N ALA A 180 -19.38 0.82 17.39
CA ALA A 180 -18.69 0.26 18.56
C ALA A 180 -18.49 1.27 19.70
N GLN A 181 -18.29 2.54 19.37
CA GLN A 181 -18.08 3.61 20.36
C GLN A 181 -19.38 4.14 20.95
N THR A 182 -20.42 4.28 20.13
CA THR A 182 -21.67 5.00 20.50
C THR A 182 -22.87 4.09 20.71
N GLY A 183 -22.81 2.84 20.25
CA GLY A 183 -23.96 1.92 20.20
C GLY A 183 -25.04 2.31 19.20
N LYS A 184 -24.78 3.33 18.35
CA LYS A 184 -25.72 3.82 17.33
C LYS A 184 -25.08 3.90 15.97
N TRP A 185 -25.86 3.61 14.94
CA TRP A 185 -25.40 3.81 13.56
C TRP A 185 -25.36 5.30 13.24
N PRO A 186 -24.26 5.80 12.62
CA PRO A 186 -24.16 7.20 12.22
C PRO A 186 -25.20 7.54 11.16
N GLU A 187 -25.94 8.62 11.39
CA GLU A 187 -26.91 9.15 10.45
C GLU A 187 -26.18 9.84 9.30
N ASN A 188 -26.53 9.53 8.08
CA ASN A 188 -26.16 10.20 6.83
C ASN A 188 -24.64 10.37 6.54
N THR A 189 -24.12 9.62 5.58
CA THR A 189 -22.72 9.58 5.22
C THR A 189 -22.43 9.87 3.74
N ALA A 190 -23.22 10.76 3.14
CA ALA A 190 -22.88 11.29 1.80
C ALA A 190 -21.53 12.03 1.81
N ASN A 191 -21.09 12.48 2.99
CA ASN A 191 -19.79 13.09 3.21
C ASN A 191 -19.02 12.29 4.27
N ILE A 192 -17.84 11.78 3.93
CA ILE A 192 -16.98 10.98 4.82
C ILE A 192 -16.30 11.83 5.89
N TYR A 193 -16.07 13.11 5.65
CA TYR A 193 -15.30 13.98 6.56
C TYR A 193 -15.92 14.14 7.95
N PRO A 194 -17.24 14.34 8.13
CA PRO A 194 -17.83 14.37 9.46
C PRO A 194 -17.63 13.05 10.21
N LEU A 195 -17.66 11.92 9.51
CA LEU A 195 -17.44 10.62 10.12
C LEU A 195 -15.98 10.39 10.52
N ILE A 196 -15.03 10.85 9.70
CA ILE A 196 -13.61 10.87 10.05
C ILE A 196 -13.38 11.74 11.29
N ASP A 197 -13.95 12.94 11.30
CA ASP A 197 -13.86 13.87 12.44
C ASP A 197 -14.40 13.22 13.72
N GLU A 198 -15.62 12.68 13.67
CA GLU A 198 -16.26 12.08 14.84
C GLU A 198 -15.55 10.82 15.35
N VAL A 199 -15.13 9.93 14.45
CA VAL A 199 -14.66 8.59 14.80
C VAL A 199 -13.16 8.53 15.03
N LEU A 200 -12.40 9.32 14.31
CA LEU A 200 -10.94 9.28 14.34
C LEU A 200 -10.32 10.51 14.99
N PHE A 201 -10.80 11.73 14.71
CA PHE A 201 -10.15 12.96 15.13
C PHE A 201 -10.60 13.45 16.51
N ARG A 202 -11.91 13.50 16.77
CA ARG A 202 -12.44 13.96 18.07
C ARG A 202 -12.03 13.10 19.28
N PRO A 203 -11.91 11.77 19.17
CA PRO A 203 -11.48 10.94 20.29
C PRO A 203 -10.02 11.17 20.72
N LEU A 204 -9.22 11.81 19.87
CA LEU A 204 -7.84 12.14 20.19
C LEU A 204 -7.78 13.23 21.27
N GLU A 205 -6.73 13.22 22.07
CA GLU A 205 -6.42 14.28 23.01
C GLU A 205 -6.16 15.62 22.27
N ALA A 206 -6.38 16.75 22.94
CA ALA A 206 -6.17 18.06 22.34
C ALA A 206 -4.75 18.22 21.78
N ARG A 207 -3.75 17.71 22.50
CA ARG A 207 -2.34 17.73 22.11
C ARG A 207 -2.08 16.89 20.84
N GLN A 208 -2.65 15.70 20.76
CA GLN A 208 -2.55 14.84 19.58
C GLN A 208 -3.20 15.47 18.34
N ARG A 209 -4.36 16.12 18.53
CA ARG A 209 -5.04 16.86 17.44
C ARG A 209 -4.21 18.02 16.91
N GLU A 210 -3.63 18.82 17.80
CA GLU A 210 -2.78 19.95 17.42
C GLU A 210 -1.53 19.45 16.67
N PHE A 211 -0.91 18.39 17.19
CA PHE A 211 0.22 17.74 16.54
C PHE A 211 -0.11 17.29 15.12
N LEU A 212 -1.23 16.57 14.92
CA LEU A 212 -1.69 16.13 13.59
C LEU A 212 -1.94 17.29 12.64
N VAL A 213 -2.55 18.37 13.13
CA VAL A 213 -2.81 19.57 12.31
C VAL A 213 -1.50 20.21 11.84
N ARG A 214 -0.47 20.27 12.66
CA ARG A 214 0.84 20.78 12.26
C ARG A 214 1.55 19.87 11.25
N LEU A 215 1.45 18.55 11.44
CA LEU A 215 2.04 17.57 10.53
C LEU A 215 1.25 17.36 9.23
N SER A 216 0.06 17.91 9.10
CA SER A 216 -0.75 17.79 7.87
C SER A 216 -0.29 18.67 6.72
N VAL A 217 0.75 19.48 6.91
CA VAL A 217 1.26 20.40 5.89
C VAL A 217 2.11 19.66 4.83
N PRO A 218 3.08 18.80 5.19
CA PRO A 218 3.76 17.94 4.22
C PRO A 218 2.93 16.67 3.93
N ASP A 219 3.09 16.11 2.74
CA ASP A 219 2.48 14.83 2.35
C ASP A 219 3.16 13.64 3.05
N ASP A 220 4.47 13.73 3.25
CA ASP A 220 5.30 12.80 4.02
C ASP A 220 6.36 13.59 4.82
N PHE A 221 6.88 12.99 5.86
CA PHE A 221 7.87 13.63 6.73
C PHE A 221 8.76 12.60 7.42
N THR A 222 9.98 13.01 7.72
CA THR A 222 10.93 12.30 8.58
C THR A 222 10.70 12.64 10.06
N LEU A 223 11.32 11.89 10.96
CA LEU A 223 11.28 12.22 12.39
C LEU A 223 11.87 13.61 12.66
N GLU A 224 12.97 13.97 12.00
CA GLU A 224 13.62 15.29 12.14
C GLU A 224 12.70 16.44 11.70
N GLU A 225 11.95 16.25 10.61
CA GLU A 225 10.97 17.21 10.14
C GLU A 225 9.76 17.31 11.09
N ALA A 226 9.32 16.20 11.66
CA ALA A 226 8.28 16.21 12.68
C ALA A 226 8.72 16.96 13.95
N GLU A 227 9.96 16.77 14.41
CA GLU A 227 10.55 17.50 15.53
C GLU A 227 10.71 19.00 15.24
N PHE A 228 10.99 19.35 13.99
CA PHE A 228 11.03 20.75 13.57
C PHE A 228 9.64 21.41 13.60
N LEU A 229 8.60 20.69 13.13
CA LEU A 229 7.21 21.18 13.12
C LEU A 229 6.58 21.18 14.52
N TRP A 230 7.06 20.31 15.39
CA TRP A 230 6.63 20.18 16.78
C TRP A 230 7.85 20.17 17.70
N PRO A 231 8.39 21.35 18.07
CA PRO A 231 9.63 21.48 18.81
C PRO A 231 9.42 21.20 20.31
N GLU A 232 8.87 20.04 20.65
CA GLU A 232 8.65 19.58 22.01
C GLU A 232 9.24 18.18 22.18
N ASP A 233 9.65 17.83 23.41
CA ASP A 233 10.41 16.62 23.71
C ASP A 233 9.63 15.29 23.55
N ASP A 234 8.34 15.36 23.19
CA ASP A 234 7.45 14.20 23.10
C ASP A 234 7.08 13.77 21.67
N THR A 235 7.71 14.33 20.64
CA THR A 235 7.40 14.06 19.21
C THR A 235 7.40 12.57 18.90
N ALA A 236 8.46 11.85 19.26
CA ALA A 236 8.58 10.41 19.01
C ALA A 236 7.51 9.60 19.74
N ALA A 237 7.16 9.99 20.98
CA ALA A 237 6.11 9.33 21.76
C ALA A 237 4.72 9.56 21.14
N LEU A 238 4.41 10.78 20.68
CA LEU A 238 3.16 11.10 20.01
C LEU A 238 3.03 10.36 18.68
N LEU A 239 4.10 10.28 17.89
CA LEU A 239 4.12 9.53 16.64
C LEU A 239 3.83 8.04 16.89
N SER A 240 4.48 7.43 17.88
CA SER A 240 4.25 6.02 18.25
C SER A 240 2.79 5.79 18.64
N GLN A 241 2.24 6.62 19.52
CA GLN A 241 0.85 6.51 19.96
C GLN A 241 -0.15 6.64 18.81
N LEU A 242 0.05 7.62 17.94
CA LEU A 242 -0.85 7.87 16.80
C LEU A 242 -0.77 6.76 15.76
N THR A 243 0.42 6.21 15.53
CA THR A 243 0.62 5.06 14.63
C THR A 243 -0.04 3.81 15.19
N GLU A 244 0.09 3.53 16.49
CA GLU A 244 -0.56 2.39 17.16
C GLU A 244 -2.09 2.50 17.13
N GLN A 245 -2.62 3.72 17.23
CA GLN A 245 -4.06 3.98 17.15
C GLN A 245 -4.61 3.96 15.72
N ASN A 246 -3.77 3.74 14.70
CA ASN A 246 -4.10 3.92 13.28
C ASN A 246 -4.74 5.28 13.00
N ALA A 247 -4.20 6.34 13.60
CA ALA A 247 -4.74 7.68 13.53
C ALA A 247 -3.99 8.52 12.49
N PHE A 248 -4.32 8.36 11.21
CA PHE A 248 -3.85 9.20 10.09
C PHE A 248 -2.36 9.11 9.74
N ILE A 249 -1.52 8.50 10.56
CA ILE A 249 -0.08 8.37 10.34
C ILE A 249 0.26 6.90 10.10
N THR A 250 1.06 6.65 9.07
CA THR A 250 1.65 5.33 8.79
C THR A 250 3.17 5.49 8.71
N CYS A 251 3.90 4.58 9.35
CA CYS A 251 5.35 4.49 9.20
C CYS A 251 5.67 3.71 7.92
N THR A 252 6.49 4.29 7.04
CA THR A 252 7.09 3.56 5.92
C THR A 252 8.56 3.37 6.24
N ASP A 253 8.99 2.09 6.37
CA ASP A 253 10.40 1.70 6.56
C ASP A 253 11.30 2.11 5.39
#